data_748ff3c59f99391ab836b9d8d034ea8d
#
_entry.id   748ff3c59f99391ab836b9d8d034ea8d
#
_cell.length_a   1.000
_cell.length_b   1.000
_cell.length_c   1.000
_cell.angle_alpha   90.00
_cell.angle_beta   90.00
_cell.angle_gamma   90.00
#
_symmetry.space_group_name_H-M   'P 1'
#
loop_
_entity.id
_entity.type
_entity.pdbx_description
1 polymer ?
#
loop_
_entity_poly.entity_id
_entity_poly.type
_entity_poly.pdbx_seq_one_letter_code
_entity_poly.pdbx_strand_id
1 'polypeptide(L)'
;MKNCPCGSGRQYSDCCEQFISGKAMAPTAEALMRSRYSAYVEHEIDYIINTCVHRGKDDIDYKSTRDWSEQSKWLGLKIISVEKGGVNDTEGTVEFEATYERDGLKDVHHERAKFKKANAVGDAGGKGTEGSQWLYDEGHITPITVVRSGPKTGRNDPCPCGSGKKYKHCCLNK
;
A
#
# COMPACT_ATOMS: atom_id res chain seq x y z
N MET A 1 -3.31 -21.65 10.56
CA MET A 1 -2.22 -20.65 10.57
C MET A 1 -2.34 -19.82 9.30
N LYS A 2 -2.23 -18.50 9.41
CA LYS A 2 -2.47 -17.54 8.30
C LYS A 2 -1.14 -17.14 7.68
N ASN A 3 -0.98 -17.29 6.36
CA ASN A 3 0.17 -16.77 5.64
C ASN A 3 0.20 -15.23 5.69
N CYS A 4 1.39 -14.64 5.76
CA CYS A 4 1.52 -13.20 5.78
C CYS A 4 1.07 -12.58 4.46
N PRO A 5 0.18 -11.57 4.48
CA PRO A 5 -0.27 -10.89 3.26
C PRO A 5 0.85 -10.25 2.46
N CYS A 6 1.98 -9.92 3.10
CA CYS A 6 3.11 -9.25 2.46
C CYS A 6 3.85 -10.09 1.39
N GLY A 7 3.44 -11.33 1.16
CA GLY A 7 4.05 -12.20 0.15
C GLY A 7 5.42 -12.79 0.53
N SER A 8 5.82 -12.72 1.80
CA SER A 8 7.10 -13.29 2.27
C SER A 8 7.14 -14.82 2.34
N GLY A 9 5.98 -15.49 2.25
CA GLY A 9 5.84 -16.93 2.46
C GLY A 9 5.87 -17.37 3.93
N ARG A 10 6.11 -16.44 4.87
CA ARG A 10 6.11 -16.74 6.32
C ARG A 10 4.71 -16.65 6.91
N GLN A 11 4.52 -17.24 8.11
CA GLN A 11 3.30 -17.06 8.89
C GLN A 11 3.16 -15.58 9.32
N TYR A 12 1.95 -15.07 9.39
CA TYR A 12 1.67 -13.68 9.76
C TYR A 12 2.22 -13.33 11.15
N SER A 13 2.02 -14.24 12.11
CA SER A 13 2.54 -14.12 13.49
C SER A 13 4.05 -13.96 13.56
N ASP A 14 4.78 -14.62 12.67
CA ASP A 14 6.25 -14.62 12.65
C ASP A 14 6.82 -13.61 11.64
N CYS A 15 5.95 -12.75 11.08
CA CYS A 15 6.29 -11.80 10.05
C CYS A 15 5.79 -10.39 10.42
N CYS A 16 4.73 -9.92 9.81
CA CYS A 16 4.29 -8.53 9.95
C CYS A 16 3.52 -8.26 11.25
N GLU A 17 2.83 -9.24 11.82
CA GLU A 17 2.04 -9.05 13.04
C GLU A 17 2.90 -8.55 14.22
N GLN A 18 4.13 -9.02 14.35
CA GLN A 18 5.01 -8.57 15.43
C GLN A 18 5.32 -7.07 15.36
N PHE A 19 5.38 -6.48 14.16
CA PHE A 19 5.58 -5.06 13.96
C PHE A 19 4.28 -4.27 14.19
N ILE A 20 3.19 -4.77 13.62
CA ILE A 20 1.86 -4.16 13.71
C ILE A 20 1.37 -4.13 15.15
N SER A 21 1.58 -5.20 15.91
CA SER A 21 1.20 -5.30 17.33
C SER A 21 2.15 -4.55 18.28
N GLY A 22 3.23 -3.94 17.77
CA GLY A 22 4.22 -3.23 18.60
C GLY A 22 5.14 -4.14 19.42
N LYS A 23 5.15 -5.47 19.17
CA LYS A 23 6.06 -6.40 19.84
C LYS A 23 7.50 -6.24 19.40
N ALA A 24 7.73 -5.77 18.18
CA ALA A 24 9.03 -5.46 17.62
C ALA A 24 8.95 -4.27 16.67
N MET A 25 10.07 -3.60 16.42
CA MET A 25 10.19 -2.58 15.38
C MET A 25 10.66 -3.20 14.07
N ALA A 26 10.19 -2.67 12.94
CA ALA A 26 10.67 -3.07 11.63
C ALA A 26 12.18 -2.75 11.50
N PRO A 27 13.05 -3.72 11.24
CA PRO A 27 14.49 -3.51 11.24
C PRO A 27 15.01 -2.78 10.01
N THR A 28 14.24 -2.78 8.91
CA THR A 28 14.62 -2.20 7.60
C THR A 28 13.45 -1.45 6.99
N ALA A 29 13.73 -0.54 6.04
CA ALA A 29 12.71 0.15 5.26
C ALA A 29 11.79 -0.84 4.52
N GLU A 30 12.35 -1.91 3.94
CA GLU A 30 11.54 -2.95 3.29
C GLU A 30 10.63 -3.67 4.30
N ALA A 31 11.13 -4.01 5.48
CA ALA A 31 10.31 -4.65 6.52
C ALA A 31 9.14 -3.74 6.95
N LEU A 32 9.39 -2.43 7.07
CA LEU A 32 8.32 -1.47 7.33
C LEU A 32 7.33 -1.40 6.16
N MET A 33 7.79 -1.32 4.90
CA MET A 33 6.88 -1.30 3.74
C MET A 33 5.98 -2.54 3.70
N ARG A 34 6.57 -3.73 3.90
CA ARG A 34 5.82 -5.00 3.94
C ARG A 34 4.79 -5.05 5.07
N SER A 35 5.15 -4.55 6.25
CA SER A 35 4.20 -4.51 7.37
C SER A 35 3.10 -3.46 7.18
N ARG A 36 3.39 -2.32 6.56
CA ARG A 36 2.37 -1.33 6.18
C ARG A 36 1.37 -1.90 5.17
N TYR A 37 1.84 -2.62 4.14
CA TYR A 37 0.94 -3.33 3.22
C TYR A 37 0.06 -4.34 3.98
N SER A 38 0.65 -5.14 4.88
CA SER A 38 -0.11 -6.07 5.70
C SER A 38 -1.13 -5.36 6.59
N ALA A 39 -0.80 -4.18 7.11
CA ALA A 39 -1.71 -3.36 7.90
C ALA A 39 -2.92 -2.85 7.08
N TYR A 40 -2.72 -2.51 5.79
CA TYR A 40 -3.85 -2.23 4.90
C TYR A 40 -4.76 -3.44 4.72
N VAL A 41 -4.20 -4.65 4.57
CA VAL A 41 -4.97 -5.90 4.41
C VAL A 41 -5.73 -6.27 5.68
N GLU A 42 -5.14 -6.01 6.85
CA GLU A 42 -5.71 -6.34 8.17
C GLU A 42 -6.53 -5.18 8.78
N HIS A 43 -6.62 -4.05 8.09
CA HIS A 43 -7.34 -2.83 8.52
C HIS A 43 -6.77 -2.20 9.81
N GLU A 44 -5.46 -2.33 10.02
CA GLU A 44 -4.74 -1.77 11.18
C GLU A 44 -4.33 -0.32 10.90
N ILE A 45 -5.32 0.58 10.86
CA ILE A 45 -5.18 1.96 10.41
C ILE A 45 -4.22 2.76 11.29
N ASP A 46 -4.30 2.56 12.61
CA ASP A 46 -3.44 3.26 13.56
C ASP A 46 -1.95 2.97 13.30
N TYR A 47 -1.60 1.73 12.93
CA TYR A 47 -0.24 1.38 12.56
C TYR A 47 0.22 2.13 11.31
N ILE A 48 -0.65 2.22 10.29
CA ILE A 48 -0.35 2.93 9.05
C ILE A 48 -0.04 4.40 9.34
N ILE A 49 -0.89 5.04 10.15
CA ILE A 49 -0.74 6.45 10.53
C ILE A 49 0.50 6.66 11.40
N ASN A 50 0.67 5.87 12.46
CA ASN A 50 1.77 6.01 13.43
C ASN A 50 3.15 5.69 12.83
N THR A 51 3.20 5.06 11.67
CA THR A 51 4.44 4.79 10.94
C THR A 51 4.71 5.76 9.78
N CYS A 52 3.99 6.88 9.73
CA CYS A 52 4.29 8.00 8.83
C CYS A 52 5.06 9.10 9.58
N VAL A 53 5.82 9.87 8.80
CA VAL A 53 6.39 11.13 9.29
C VAL A 53 5.28 12.18 9.36
N HIS A 54 5.02 12.71 10.54
CA HIS A 54 4.07 13.78 10.73
C HIS A 54 4.75 15.14 10.54
N ARG A 55 4.25 15.96 9.59
CA ARG A 55 4.74 17.33 9.31
C ARG A 55 3.78 18.40 9.80
N GLY A 56 2.58 18.02 10.25
CA GLY A 56 1.54 18.92 10.76
C GLY A 56 0.33 18.15 11.31
N LYS A 57 -0.67 18.87 11.84
CA LYS A 57 -1.83 18.23 12.49
C LYS A 57 -2.77 17.50 11.53
N ASP A 58 -2.76 17.85 10.24
CA ASP A 58 -3.72 17.37 9.23
C ASP A 58 -3.03 16.65 8.05
N ASP A 59 -1.77 16.23 8.22
CA ASP A 59 -0.96 15.66 7.12
C ASP A 59 -1.46 14.31 6.62
N ILE A 60 -2.20 13.57 7.44
CA ILE A 60 -2.66 12.23 7.10
C ILE A 60 -4.17 12.18 7.27
N ASP A 61 -4.87 11.97 6.16
CA ASP A 61 -6.31 11.78 6.18
C ASP A 61 -6.65 10.35 6.65
N TYR A 62 -6.94 10.25 7.95
CA TYR A 62 -7.34 9.00 8.60
C TYR A 62 -8.56 8.37 7.90
N LYS A 63 -9.53 9.19 7.49
CA LYS A 63 -10.75 8.70 6.84
C LYS A 63 -10.43 8.11 5.47
N SER A 64 -9.69 8.81 4.63
CA SER A 64 -9.30 8.31 3.31
C SER A 64 -8.43 7.05 3.40
N THR A 65 -7.52 6.98 4.37
CA THR A 65 -6.70 5.80 4.62
C THR A 65 -7.55 4.59 5.00
N ARG A 66 -8.52 4.78 5.90
CA ARG A 66 -9.47 3.75 6.29
C ARG A 66 -10.33 3.30 5.13
N ASP A 67 -10.95 4.25 4.41
CA ASP A 67 -11.84 3.97 3.28
C ASP A 67 -11.09 3.17 2.20
N TRP A 68 -9.84 3.52 1.91
CA TRP A 68 -9.03 2.77 0.95
C TRP A 68 -8.68 1.37 1.46
N SER A 69 -8.32 1.22 2.72
CA SER A 69 -8.06 -0.07 3.33
C SER A 69 -9.26 -1.01 3.28
N GLU A 70 -10.44 -0.53 3.76
CA GLU A 70 -11.63 -1.35 3.96
C GLU A 70 -12.39 -1.64 2.66
N GLN A 71 -12.39 -0.69 1.69
CA GLN A 71 -13.12 -0.83 0.42
C GLN A 71 -12.31 -1.52 -0.67
N SER A 72 -11.04 -1.85 -0.42
CA SER A 72 -10.18 -2.53 -1.37
C SER A 72 -9.98 -3.99 -1.00
N LYS A 73 -10.15 -4.88 -1.98
CA LYS A 73 -9.74 -6.27 -1.87
C LYS A 73 -8.28 -6.37 -2.29
N TRP A 74 -7.39 -6.52 -1.33
CA TRP A 74 -5.96 -6.61 -1.57
C TRP A 74 -5.57 -7.94 -2.19
N LEU A 75 -4.81 -7.92 -3.27
CA LEU A 75 -4.50 -9.08 -4.10
C LEU A 75 -3.03 -9.49 -4.06
N GLY A 76 -2.12 -8.59 -3.65
CA GLY A 76 -0.71 -8.91 -3.50
C GLY A 76 0.20 -7.71 -3.49
N LEU A 77 1.39 -7.91 -2.94
CA LEU A 77 2.50 -6.95 -2.90
C LEU A 77 3.68 -7.52 -3.66
N LYS A 78 4.26 -6.71 -4.55
CA LYS A 78 5.52 -7.00 -5.23
C LYS A 78 6.52 -5.89 -4.93
N ILE A 79 7.65 -6.21 -4.32
CA ILE A 79 8.79 -5.29 -4.20
C ILE A 79 9.56 -5.34 -5.52
N ILE A 80 9.80 -4.17 -6.12
CA ILE A 80 10.51 -4.02 -7.38
C ILE A 80 11.98 -3.76 -7.11
N SER A 81 12.27 -2.77 -6.27
CA SER A 81 13.65 -2.42 -5.92
C SER A 81 13.72 -1.89 -4.47
N VAL A 82 14.90 -2.04 -3.89
CA VAL A 82 15.24 -1.48 -2.59
C VAL A 82 16.61 -0.80 -2.73
N GLU A 83 16.68 0.47 -2.36
CA GLU A 83 17.91 1.26 -2.36
C GLU A 83 18.16 1.74 -0.94
N LYS A 84 19.27 1.30 -0.33
CA LYS A 84 19.55 1.53 1.10
C LYS A 84 18.42 1.01 2.01
N GLY A 85 18.28 1.56 3.21
CA GLY A 85 17.21 1.18 4.13
C GLY A 85 17.47 -0.09 4.92
N GLY A 86 18.72 -0.53 4.98
CA GLY A 86 19.18 -1.62 5.83
C GLY A 86 19.26 -1.24 7.31
N VAL A 87 19.70 -2.17 8.14
CA VAL A 87 19.74 -2.01 9.60
C VAL A 87 20.60 -0.82 10.04
N ASN A 88 21.69 -0.54 9.33
CA ASN A 88 22.64 0.54 9.65
C ASN A 88 22.35 1.85 8.92
N ASP A 89 21.39 1.86 7.99
CA ASP A 89 21.03 3.05 7.23
C ASP A 89 20.05 3.92 8.03
N THR A 90 20.04 5.21 7.73
CA THR A 90 19.10 6.20 8.28
C THR A 90 18.02 6.59 7.28
N GLU A 91 18.26 6.32 6.00
CA GLU A 91 17.34 6.58 4.89
C GLU A 91 17.32 5.37 3.95
N GLY A 92 16.19 5.19 3.27
CA GLY A 92 16.03 4.15 2.27
C GLY A 92 14.86 4.41 1.34
N THR A 93 14.90 3.78 0.17
CA THR A 93 13.82 3.85 -0.81
C THR A 93 13.37 2.44 -1.16
N VAL A 94 12.06 2.23 -1.20
CA VAL A 94 11.45 0.97 -1.63
C VAL A 94 10.49 1.28 -2.76
N GLU A 95 10.69 0.65 -3.90
CA GLU A 95 9.77 0.69 -5.03
C GLU A 95 8.93 -0.58 -5.04
N PHE A 96 7.61 -0.43 -5.15
CA PHE A 96 6.69 -1.55 -5.03
C PHE A 96 5.42 -1.38 -5.86
N GLU A 97 4.78 -2.50 -6.15
CA GLU A 97 3.43 -2.59 -6.70
C GLU A 97 2.50 -3.26 -5.68
N ALA A 98 1.43 -2.57 -5.29
CA ALA A 98 0.35 -3.16 -4.53
C ALA A 98 -0.87 -3.33 -5.44
N THR A 99 -1.27 -4.58 -5.66
CA THR A 99 -2.43 -4.91 -6.49
C THR A 99 -3.67 -5.04 -5.62
N TYR A 100 -4.75 -4.40 -6.03
CA TYR A 100 -6.04 -4.45 -5.33
C TYR A 100 -7.21 -4.42 -6.33
N GLU A 101 -8.40 -4.75 -5.85
CA GLU A 101 -9.66 -4.64 -6.57
C GLU A 101 -10.60 -3.74 -5.76
N ARG A 102 -11.19 -2.75 -6.43
CA ARG A 102 -12.19 -1.87 -5.85
C ARG A 102 -13.31 -1.65 -6.87
N ASP A 103 -14.57 -1.74 -6.43
CA ASP A 103 -15.75 -1.60 -7.30
C ASP A 103 -15.73 -2.56 -8.50
N GLY A 104 -15.18 -3.77 -8.34
CA GLY A 104 -15.02 -4.77 -9.39
C GLY A 104 -13.92 -4.47 -10.42
N LEU A 105 -13.14 -3.42 -10.20
CA LEU A 105 -12.02 -3.04 -11.06
C LEU A 105 -10.70 -3.37 -10.37
N LYS A 106 -9.85 -4.13 -11.07
CA LYS A 106 -8.49 -4.41 -10.61
C LYS A 106 -7.59 -3.23 -10.97
N ASP A 107 -6.82 -2.77 -9.98
CA ASP A 107 -5.87 -1.68 -10.12
C ASP A 107 -4.54 -2.03 -9.46
N VAL A 108 -3.49 -1.28 -9.80
CA VAL A 108 -2.15 -1.44 -9.26
C VAL A 108 -1.64 -0.09 -8.79
N HIS A 109 -1.37 0.01 -7.50
CA HIS A 109 -0.68 1.15 -6.91
C HIS A 109 0.83 0.90 -7.03
N HIS A 110 1.47 1.61 -7.96
CA HIS A 110 2.92 1.59 -8.15
C HIS A 110 3.53 2.84 -7.54
N GLU A 111 4.38 2.65 -6.57
CA GLU A 111 4.97 3.73 -5.80
C GLU A 111 6.45 3.51 -5.54
N ARG A 112 7.23 4.58 -5.62
CA ARG A 112 8.58 4.68 -5.11
C ARG A 112 8.55 5.49 -3.81
N ALA A 113 8.60 4.79 -2.68
CA ALA A 113 8.45 5.35 -1.35
C ALA A 113 9.80 5.57 -0.67
N LYS A 114 9.95 6.73 -0.03
CA LYS A 114 11.09 7.07 0.81
C LYS A 114 10.77 6.80 2.26
N PHE A 115 11.76 6.28 2.97
CA PHE A 115 11.71 5.96 4.39
C PHE A 115 12.88 6.60 5.10
N LYS A 116 12.68 7.00 6.35
CA LYS A 116 13.74 7.48 7.22
C LYS A 116 13.63 6.90 8.63
N LYS A 117 14.76 6.78 9.30
CA LYS A 117 14.80 6.47 10.73
C LYS A 117 14.62 7.75 11.52
N ALA A 118 13.66 7.75 12.46
CA ALA A 118 13.51 8.77 13.47
C ALA A 118 13.90 8.20 14.84
N ASN A 119 14.52 9.04 15.67
CA ASN A 119 14.70 8.68 17.07
C ASN A 119 13.32 8.66 17.74
N ALA A 120 13.04 7.63 18.50
CA ALA A 120 11.74 7.41 19.16
C ALA A 120 11.38 8.43 20.26
N VAL A 121 12.15 9.51 20.37
CA VAL A 121 11.94 10.60 21.32
C VAL A 121 11.38 11.80 20.58
N GLY A 122 10.06 11.97 20.61
CA GLY A 122 9.41 13.26 20.47
C GLY A 122 8.56 13.57 19.25
N ASP A 123 8.64 12.85 18.11
CA ASP A 123 7.94 13.26 16.88
C ASP A 123 6.70 12.42 16.50
N ALA A 124 6.46 11.32 17.17
CA ALA A 124 5.22 10.56 17.00
C ALA A 124 4.64 10.30 18.40
N GLY A 125 3.47 10.87 18.70
CA GLY A 125 2.80 10.81 20.02
C GLY A 125 2.47 9.40 20.55
N GLY A 126 3.38 8.44 20.40
CA GLY A 126 3.31 7.06 20.87
C GLY A 126 4.22 6.83 22.07
N LYS A 127 3.74 6.10 23.06
CA LYS A 127 4.41 5.71 24.29
C LYS A 127 5.80 5.12 24.01
N GLY A 128 6.85 5.77 24.53
CA GLY A 128 8.24 5.52 24.29
C GLY A 128 8.68 4.05 24.35
N THR A 129 9.26 3.59 23.26
CA THR A 129 10.28 2.56 23.26
C THR A 129 11.59 3.25 22.90
N GLU A 130 12.63 3.08 23.74
CA GLU A 130 13.97 3.57 23.44
C GLU A 130 14.48 2.86 22.18
N GLY A 131 14.63 3.59 21.08
CA GLY A 131 15.14 3.06 19.82
C GLY A 131 14.78 3.92 18.62
N SER A 132 15.55 3.81 17.55
CA SER A 132 15.20 4.44 16.28
C SER A 132 14.25 3.57 15.49
N GLN A 133 13.18 4.18 14.97
CA GLN A 133 12.10 3.53 14.21
C GLN A 133 12.15 3.98 12.75
N TRP A 134 11.92 3.07 11.80
CA TRP A 134 11.66 3.43 10.42
C TRP A 134 10.26 4.06 10.28
N LEU A 135 10.18 5.13 9.50
CA LEU A 135 8.93 5.84 9.16
C LEU A 135 8.85 6.02 7.64
N TYR A 136 7.63 5.93 7.12
CA TYR A 136 7.31 6.35 5.76
C TYR A 136 7.36 7.88 5.71
N ASP A 137 8.14 8.42 4.79
CA ASP A 137 8.36 9.88 4.66
C ASP A 137 7.51 10.49 3.54
N GLU A 138 7.73 10.03 2.32
CA GLU A 138 6.99 10.46 1.14
C GLU A 138 6.98 9.37 0.07
N GLY A 139 6.00 9.41 -0.85
CA GLY A 139 5.92 8.51 -1.98
C GLY A 139 5.69 9.25 -3.28
N HIS A 140 6.32 8.73 -4.33
CA HIS A 140 6.06 9.16 -5.70
C HIS A 140 5.30 8.05 -6.42
N ILE A 141 4.03 8.34 -6.75
CA ILE A 141 3.19 7.38 -7.49
C ILE A 141 3.57 7.44 -8.96
N THR A 142 3.90 6.30 -9.53
CA THR A 142 4.14 6.14 -10.95
C THR A 142 2.85 5.66 -11.61
N PRO A 143 2.21 6.47 -12.47
CA PRO A 143 1.00 6.04 -13.16
C PRO A 143 1.31 4.80 -14.03
N ILE A 144 0.61 3.70 -13.80
CA ILE A 144 0.70 2.55 -14.69
C ILE A 144 -0.22 2.81 -15.87
N THR A 145 0.37 2.95 -17.06
CA THR A 145 -0.41 3.01 -18.29
C THR A 145 -0.95 1.60 -18.56
N VAL A 146 -2.22 1.38 -18.28
CA VAL A 146 -2.90 0.14 -18.69
C VAL A 146 -3.01 0.16 -20.21
N VAL A 147 -2.10 -0.52 -20.89
CA VAL A 147 -2.21 -0.76 -22.33
C VAL A 147 -3.36 -1.75 -22.52
N ARG A 148 -4.46 -1.27 -23.06
CA ARG A 148 -5.57 -2.16 -23.44
C ARG A 148 -5.10 -3.14 -24.49
N SER A 149 -5.33 -4.43 -24.27
CA SER A 149 -4.97 -5.53 -25.19
C SER A 149 -5.81 -5.56 -26.47
N GLY A 150 -6.70 -4.57 -26.70
CA GLY A 150 -7.57 -4.50 -27.87
C GLY A 150 -8.01 -3.08 -28.22
N PRO A 151 -8.57 -2.87 -29.41
CA PRO A 151 -9.05 -1.57 -29.85
C PRO A 151 -10.18 -1.09 -28.92
N LYS A 152 -10.19 0.21 -28.64
CA LYS A 152 -11.25 0.86 -27.83
C LYS A 152 -12.58 0.73 -28.57
N THR A 153 -13.58 0.09 -27.95
CA THR A 153 -14.94 0.03 -28.51
C THR A 153 -15.50 1.46 -28.64
N GLY A 154 -15.76 1.85 -29.87
CA GLY A 154 -16.34 3.16 -30.19
C GLY A 154 -17.81 3.24 -29.75
N ARG A 155 -18.31 4.45 -29.50
CA ARG A 155 -19.71 4.67 -29.10
C ARG A 155 -20.74 4.00 -30.02
N ASN A 156 -20.42 3.92 -31.33
CA ASN A 156 -21.30 3.39 -32.35
C ASN A 156 -21.03 1.93 -32.72
N ASP A 157 -19.98 1.34 -32.17
CA ASP A 157 -19.62 -0.07 -32.45
C ASP A 157 -20.65 -1.02 -31.81
N PRO A 158 -20.73 -2.26 -32.32
CA PRO A 158 -21.51 -3.32 -31.68
C PRO A 158 -21.05 -3.52 -30.23
N CYS A 159 -22.01 -3.67 -29.32
CA CYS A 159 -21.67 -3.85 -27.90
C CYS A 159 -20.97 -5.19 -27.69
N PRO A 160 -19.80 -5.22 -26.99
CA PRO A 160 -19.05 -6.45 -26.75
C PRO A 160 -19.80 -7.47 -25.87
N CYS A 161 -20.92 -7.09 -25.23
CA CYS A 161 -21.77 -8.01 -24.48
C CYS A 161 -22.62 -8.94 -25.36
N GLY A 162 -22.56 -8.84 -26.66
CA GLY A 162 -23.33 -9.69 -27.60
C GLY A 162 -24.81 -9.31 -27.75
N SER A 163 -25.25 -8.18 -27.21
CA SER A 163 -26.66 -7.77 -27.26
C SER A 163 -27.16 -7.30 -28.65
N GLY A 164 -26.27 -7.18 -29.64
CA GLY A 164 -26.58 -6.64 -30.97
C GLY A 164 -26.83 -5.13 -31.00
N LYS A 165 -26.86 -4.46 -29.85
CA LYS A 165 -27.06 -3.00 -29.76
C LYS A 165 -25.73 -2.27 -29.90
N LYS A 166 -25.79 -0.98 -30.33
CA LYS A 166 -24.61 -0.11 -30.29
C LYS A 166 -24.14 0.10 -28.82
N TYR A 167 -22.82 0.18 -28.61
CA TYR A 167 -22.23 0.32 -27.28
C TYR A 167 -22.82 1.47 -26.45
N LYS A 168 -23.09 2.63 -27.09
CA LYS A 168 -23.74 3.79 -26.45
C LYS A 168 -25.18 3.55 -25.97
N HIS A 169 -25.86 2.55 -26.52
CA HIS A 169 -27.23 2.21 -26.13
C HIS A 169 -27.30 0.92 -25.29
N CYS A 170 -26.17 0.46 -24.78
CA CYS A 170 -26.06 -0.75 -23.99
C CYS A 170 -25.11 -0.54 -22.79
N CYS A 171 -23.89 -1.06 -22.82
CA CYS A 171 -22.99 -1.07 -21.66
C CYS A 171 -22.33 0.28 -21.35
N LEU A 172 -22.37 1.27 -22.23
CA LEU A 172 -21.84 2.61 -21.95
C LEU A 172 -22.70 3.39 -20.95
N ASN A 173 -23.99 3.04 -20.79
CA ASN A 173 -24.97 3.76 -19.94
C ASN A 173 -25.45 2.88 -18.77
N LYS A 174 -24.66 1.89 -18.36
CA LYS A 174 -24.93 1.09 -17.16
C LYS A 174 -24.11 1.56 -15.99
#